data_c1ec168862c855d05de276ae5174e682
#
_entry.id   c1ec168862c855d05de276ae5174e682
#
_cell.length_a   1.000
_cell.length_b   1.000
_cell.length_c   1.000
_cell.angle_alpha   90.00
_cell.angle_beta   90.00
_cell.angle_gamma   90.00
#
_symmetry.space_group_name_H-M   'P 1'
#
loop_
_entity.id
_entity.type
_entity.pdbx_description
1 polymer ?
#
loop_
_entity_poly.entity_id
_entity_poly.type
_entity_poly.pdbx_seq_one_letter_code
_entity_poly.pdbx_strand_id
1 'polypeptide(L)'
;FLTTSILQSSSATTVMVVSFVNNGLLNLKQSIAVIMGANIGTTITAWLIAYFGFRSGMPIYSLIMFLLAIILLFSAQSRLRPWGEALIGIALLFFGLEFLSNGIPEVKNTIEQFSFLDTISGTSIWSVALATIVGAVLTIVFQSSIAALILIILLSARGVVPYEMGLGMVLGCNLGTTITANIAAMVGNVHAKR
;
A
#
# COMPACT_ATOMS: atom_id res chain seq x y z
N PHE A 1 -15.89 -1.60 -1.46
CA PHE A 1 -15.34 -0.27 -1.27
C PHE A 1 -15.30 0.12 0.20
N LEU A 2 -16.44 0.43 0.85
CA LEU A 2 -16.52 0.88 2.25
C LEU A 2 -15.80 -0.07 3.22
N THR A 3 -15.99 -1.37 3.06
CA THR A 3 -15.34 -2.38 3.91
C THR A 3 -13.82 -2.24 3.89
N THR A 4 -13.23 -2.15 2.71
CA THR A 4 -11.77 -2.00 2.56
C THR A 4 -11.28 -0.63 3.02
N SER A 5 -12.07 0.43 2.77
CA SER A 5 -11.74 1.78 3.24
C SER A 5 -11.70 1.87 4.77
N ILE A 6 -12.54 1.09 5.47
CA ILE A 6 -12.57 1.04 6.93
C ILE A 6 -11.51 0.07 7.47
N LEU A 7 -11.44 -1.14 6.92
CA LEU A 7 -10.49 -2.18 7.36
C LEU A 7 -9.04 -1.87 6.95
N GLN A 8 -8.84 -0.98 5.99
CA GLN A 8 -7.53 -0.59 5.44
C GLN A 8 -6.70 -1.79 4.95
N SER A 9 -7.38 -2.89 4.55
CA SER A 9 -6.75 -4.12 4.08
C SER A 9 -7.57 -4.76 2.95
N SER A 10 -7.07 -4.63 1.73
CA SER A 10 -7.64 -5.30 0.56
C SER A 10 -7.42 -6.82 0.62
N SER A 11 -6.29 -7.26 1.15
CA SER A 11 -5.99 -8.69 1.32
C SER A 11 -6.98 -9.35 2.30
N ALA A 12 -7.25 -8.73 3.45
CA ALA A 12 -8.23 -9.24 4.41
C ALA A 12 -9.64 -9.30 3.79
N THR A 13 -10.04 -8.26 3.05
CA THR A 13 -11.32 -8.22 2.34
C THR A 13 -11.40 -9.36 1.30
N THR A 14 -10.32 -9.60 0.55
CA THR A 14 -10.30 -10.66 -0.47
C THR A 14 -10.38 -12.05 0.16
N VAL A 15 -9.63 -12.32 1.23
CA VAL A 15 -9.72 -13.59 1.97
C VAL A 15 -11.12 -13.81 2.53
N MET A 16 -11.78 -12.76 3.03
CA MET A 16 -13.18 -12.82 3.48
C MET A 16 -14.11 -13.16 2.32
N VAL A 17 -13.94 -12.57 1.14
CA VAL A 17 -14.72 -12.89 -0.07
C VAL A 17 -14.53 -14.34 -0.48
N VAL A 18 -13.27 -14.83 -0.51
CA VAL A 18 -12.97 -16.24 -0.79
C VAL A 18 -13.70 -17.15 0.20
N SER A 19 -13.69 -16.81 1.48
CA SER A 19 -14.40 -17.57 2.50
C SER A 19 -15.93 -17.57 2.27
N PHE A 20 -16.52 -16.43 1.90
CA PHE A 20 -17.96 -16.35 1.59
C PHE A 20 -18.35 -17.14 0.34
N VAL A 21 -17.51 -17.13 -0.70
CA VAL A 21 -17.72 -17.95 -1.90
C VAL A 21 -17.63 -19.43 -1.54
N ASN A 22 -16.65 -19.80 -0.72
CA ASN A 22 -16.43 -21.17 -0.27
C ASN A 22 -17.65 -21.74 0.47
N ASN A 23 -18.33 -20.89 1.24
CA ASN A 23 -19.53 -21.22 1.99
C ASN A 23 -20.84 -21.01 1.17
N GLY A 24 -20.74 -20.68 -0.10
CA GLY A 24 -21.90 -20.47 -0.97
C GLY A 24 -22.71 -19.20 -0.70
N LEU A 25 -22.17 -18.26 0.11
CA LEU A 25 -22.82 -16.99 0.45
C LEU A 25 -22.72 -15.95 -0.66
N LEU A 26 -21.69 -16.05 -1.51
CA LEU A 26 -21.47 -15.18 -2.66
C LEU A 26 -21.29 -16.01 -3.92
N ASN A 27 -21.84 -15.52 -5.03
CA ASN A 27 -21.56 -16.06 -6.36
C ASN A 27 -20.39 -15.32 -7.02
N LEU A 28 -19.86 -15.86 -8.12
CA LEU A 28 -18.72 -15.29 -8.84
C LEU A 28 -18.92 -13.82 -9.22
N LYS A 29 -20.09 -13.44 -9.74
CA LYS A 29 -20.39 -12.07 -10.16
C LYS A 29 -20.33 -11.08 -8.99
N GLN A 30 -20.90 -11.47 -7.84
CA GLN A 30 -20.87 -10.67 -6.62
C GLN A 30 -19.44 -10.54 -6.07
N SER A 31 -18.66 -11.62 -6.11
CA SER A 31 -17.28 -11.65 -5.64
C SER A 31 -16.38 -10.71 -6.45
N ILE A 32 -16.50 -10.73 -7.78
CA ILE A 32 -15.77 -9.81 -8.66
C ILE A 32 -16.10 -8.36 -8.29
N ALA A 33 -17.37 -8.03 -8.11
CA ALA A 33 -17.77 -6.67 -7.73
C ALA A 33 -17.20 -6.22 -6.38
N VAL A 34 -17.14 -7.13 -5.39
CA VAL A 34 -16.55 -6.82 -4.08
C VAL A 34 -15.04 -6.63 -4.18
N ILE A 35 -14.32 -7.47 -4.94
CA ILE A 35 -12.87 -7.37 -5.14
C ILE A 35 -12.50 -6.09 -5.89
N MET A 36 -13.26 -5.73 -6.94
CA MET A 36 -13.07 -4.45 -7.64
C MET A 36 -13.28 -3.27 -6.68
N GLY A 37 -14.33 -3.32 -5.86
CA GLY A 37 -14.58 -2.31 -4.83
C GLY A 37 -13.48 -2.25 -3.76
N ALA A 38 -12.89 -3.39 -3.41
CA ALA A 38 -11.78 -3.46 -2.47
C ALA A 38 -10.53 -2.73 -3.01
N ASN A 39 -10.19 -2.94 -4.28
CA ASN A 39 -9.07 -2.25 -4.92
C ASN A 39 -9.29 -0.73 -4.95
N ILE A 40 -10.51 -0.27 -5.26
CA ILE A 40 -10.84 1.16 -5.19
C ILE A 40 -10.73 1.67 -3.75
N GLY A 41 -11.16 0.88 -2.75
CA GLY A 41 -11.07 1.25 -1.33
C GLY A 41 -9.64 1.52 -0.85
N THR A 42 -8.65 0.81 -1.39
CA THR A 42 -7.24 1.01 -1.09
C THR A 42 -6.72 2.39 -1.54
N THR A 43 -7.31 2.98 -2.57
CA THR A 43 -6.87 4.30 -3.07
C THR A 43 -7.09 5.43 -2.07
N ILE A 44 -8.05 5.30 -1.15
CA ILE A 44 -8.27 6.30 -0.09
C ILE A 44 -7.03 6.44 0.79
N THR A 45 -6.39 5.33 1.15
CA THR A 45 -5.15 5.36 1.92
C THR A 45 -4.05 6.10 1.18
N ALA A 46 -3.91 5.85 -0.13
CA ALA A 46 -2.94 6.55 -0.97
C ALA A 46 -3.19 8.07 -0.99
N TRP A 47 -4.44 8.49 -1.10
CA TRP A 47 -4.83 9.91 -1.03
C TRP A 47 -4.51 10.54 0.32
N LEU A 48 -4.80 9.85 1.42
CA LEU A 48 -4.49 10.33 2.77
C LEU A 48 -2.98 10.51 2.94
N ILE A 49 -2.19 9.55 2.49
CA ILE A 49 -0.73 9.60 2.57
C ILE A 49 -0.18 10.70 1.66
N ALA A 50 -0.67 10.84 0.43
CA ALA A 50 -0.24 11.90 -0.49
C ALA A 50 -0.56 13.29 0.07
N TYR A 51 -1.69 13.44 0.74
CA TYR A 51 -2.12 14.73 1.29
C TYR A 51 -1.41 15.09 2.60
N PHE A 52 -1.29 14.12 3.51
CA PHE A 52 -0.73 14.35 4.84
C PHE A 52 0.76 13.97 4.95
N GLY A 53 1.19 12.93 4.23
CA GLY A 53 2.52 12.33 4.40
C GLY A 53 3.69 13.14 3.83
N PHE A 54 3.44 14.11 2.94
CA PHE A 54 4.50 14.91 2.31
C PHE A 54 4.54 16.36 2.80
N ARG A 55 3.80 16.71 3.84
CA ARG A 55 3.84 18.06 4.42
C ARG A 55 5.08 18.26 5.28
N SER A 56 5.70 19.41 5.13
CA SER A 56 6.81 19.87 5.97
C SER A 56 6.41 19.87 7.45
N GLY A 57 7.23 19.30 8.33
CA GLY A 57 6.99 19.27 9.78
C GLY A 57 6.43 17.97 10.35
N MET A 58 6.25 16.93 9.53
CA MET A 58 5.77 15.61 9.97
C MET A 58 6.57 14.99 11.14
N PRO A 59 7.93 15.16 11.22
CA PRO A 59 8.71 14.63 12.35
C PRO A 59 8.22 15.11 13.70
N ILE A 60 7.91 16.40 13.79
CA ILE A 60 7.45 17.01 15.03
C ILE A 60 6.09 16.43 15.44
N TYR A 61 5.19 16.26 14.48
CA TYR A 61 3.87 15.67 14.73
C TYR A 61 3.96 14.20 15.14
N SER A 62 4.83 13.41 14.51
CA SER A 62 5.03 12.01 14.91
C SER A 62 5.54 11.89 16.33
N LEU A 63 6.49 12.75 16.75
CA LEU A 63 7.00 12.78 18.11
C LEU A 63 5.93 13.15 19.14
N ILE A 64 5.10 14.16 18.84
CA ILE A 64 3.99 14.56 19.71
C ILE A 64 2.98 13.41 19.83
N MET A 65 2.67 12.73 18.72
CA MET A 65 1.77 11.58 18.72
C MET A 65 2.33 10.41 19.54
N PHE A 66 3.66 10.15 19.47
CA PHE A 66 4.31 9.16 20.33
C PHE A 66 4.16 9.50 21.82
N LEU A 67 4.41 10.73 22.20
CA LEU A 67 4.28 11.16 23.60
C LEU A 67 2.84 11.00 24.11
N LEU A 68 1.86 11.45 23.31
CA LEU A 68 0.45 11.26 23.64
C LEU A 68 0.04 9.79 23.73
N ALA A 69 0.54 8.97 22.79
CA ALA A 69 0.27 7.54 22.79
C ALA A 69 0.80 6.84 24.03
N ILE A 70 2.03 7.18 24.47
CA ILE A 70 2.62 6.64 25.70
C ILE A 70 1.74 7.01 26.93
N ILE A 71 1.32 8.26 27.03
CA ILE A 71 0.44 8.71 28.13
C ILE A 71 -0.87 7.90 28.14
N LEU A 72 -1.48 7.67 26.96
CA LEU A 72 -2.72 6.91 26.85
C LEU A 72 -2.53 5.42 27.18
N LEU A 73 -1.40 4.83 26.81
CA LEU A 73 -1.09 3.42 27.09
C LEU A 73 -0.90 3.14 28.57
N PHE A 74 -0.26 4.07 29.30
CA PHE A 74 -0.04 3.97 30.73
C PHE A 74 -1.21 4.52 31.55
N SER A 75 -2.29 4.95 30.90
CA SER A 75 -3.50 5.38 31.60
C SER A 75 -4.16 4.23 32.35
N ALA A 76 -4.61 4.48 33.55
CA ALA A 76 -5.38 3.53 34.37
C ALA A 76 -6.75 3.18 33.74
N GLN A 77 -7.23 3.95 32.77
CA GLN A 77 -8.49 3.72 32.08
C GLN A 77 -8.30 2.77 30.91
N SER A 78 -8.83 1.55 31.01
CA SER A 78 -8.78 0.52 29.94
C SER A 78 -9.37 0.98 28.60
N ARG A 79 -10.28 1.96 28.61
CA ARG A 79 -10.89 2.53 27.38
C ARG A 79 -9.92 3.40 26.58
N LEU A 80 -8.89 3.95 27.19
CA LEU A 80 -7.91 4.83 26.51
C LEU A 80 -6.77 4.07 25.85
N ARG A 81 -6.49 2.87 26.32
CA ARG A 81 -5.40 2.03 25.81
C ARG A 81 -5.49 1.74 24.31
N PRO A 82 -6.66 1.35 23.72
CA PRO A 82 -6.77 1.14 22.27
C PRO A 82 -6.48 2.40 21.46
N TRP A 83 -6.81 3.59 21.98
CA TRP A 83 -6.46 4.86 21.34
C TRP A 83 -4.96 5.14 21.37
N GLY A 84 -4.29 4.76 22.45
CA GLY A 84 -2.83 4.80 22.54
C GLY A 84 -2.17 3.88 21.52
N GLU A 85 -2.66 2.65 21.38
CA GLU A 85 -2.17 1.68 20.38
C GLU A 85 -2.38 2.18 18.94
N ALA A 86 -3.53 2.77 18.65
CA ALA A 86 -3.81 3.38 17.34
C ALA A 86 -2.88 4.57 17.04
N LEU A 87 -2.67 5.44 18.04
CA LEU A 87 -1.77 6.59 17.90
C LEU A 87 -0.31 6.19 17.69
N ILE A 88 0.18 5.13 18.35
CA ILE A 88 1.52 4.59 18.07
C ILE A 88 1.62 4.13 16.61
N GLY A 89 0.62 3.41 16.11
CA GLY A 89 0.62 2.96 14.72
C GLY A 89 0.72 4.11 13.72
N ILE A 90 -0.05 5.19 13.96
CA ILE A 90 -0.03 6.39 13.11
C ILE A 90 1.32 7.12 13.25
N ALA A 91 1.85 7.26 14.47
CA ALA A 91 3.14 7.89 14.70
C ALA A 91 4.29 7.15 14.01
N LEU A 92 4.30 5.81 14.09
CA LEU A 92 5.26 4.95 13.39
C LEU A 92 5.14 5.07 11.87
N LEU A 93 3.92 5.19 11.34
CA LEU A 93 3.70 5.39 9.92
C LEU A 93 4.34 6.71 9.45
N PHE A 94 4.09 7.81 10.12
CA PHE A 94 4.67 9.11 9.77
C PHE A 94 6.19 9.14 9.96
N PHE A 95 6.69 8.53 11.03
CA PHE A 95 8.13 8.39 11.26
C PHE A 95 8.81 7.56 10.16
N GLY A 96 8.20 6.44 9.76
CA GLY A 96 8.68 5.61 8.67
C GLY A 96 8.68 6.32 7.32
N LEU A 97 7.64 7.12 7.02
CA LEU A 97 7.57 7.94 5.81
C LEU A 97 8.70 8.96 5.76
N GLU A 98 9.00 9.59 6.88
CA GLU A 98 10.10 10.54 6.97
C GLU A 98 11.44 9.86 6.79
N PHE A 99 11.66 8.72 7.46
CA PHE A 99 12.88 7.95 7.31
C PHE A 99 13.12 7.53 5.86
N LEU A 100 12.08 7.06 5.16
CA LEU A 100 12.13 6.78 3.73
C LEU A 100 12.44 8.04 2.91
N SER A 101 11.77 9.14 3.23
CA SER A 101 11.96 10.42 2.54
C SER A 101 13.39 10.93 2.65
N ASN A 102 14.02 10.78 3.81
CA ASN A 102 15.40 11.22 4.05
C ASN A 102 16.43 10.26 3.45
N GLY A 103 16.09 8.98 3.27
CA GLY A 103 16.96 7.98 2.65
C GLY A 103 17.11 8.11 1.12
N ILE A 104 16.22 8.83 0.44
CA ILE A 104 16.19 8.94 -1.03
C ILE A 104 17.07 10.06 -1.63
N PRO A 105 17.42 11.18 -0.95
CA PRO A 105 18.12 12.32 -1.60
C PRO A 105 19.46 11.98 -2.23
N GLU A 106 20.19 11.02 -1.68
CA GLU A 106 21.50 10.62 -2.19
C GLU A 106 21.44 9.79 -3.47
N VAL A 107 20.27 9.21 -3.76
CA VAL A 107 20.06 8.38 -4.95
C VAL A 107 20.07 9.23 -6.22
N LYS A 108 19.71 10.52 -6.14
CA LYS A 108 19.69 11.41 -7.31
C LYS A 108 21.08 11.57 -7.96
N ASN A 109 22.13 11.60 -7.16
CA ASN A 109 23.52 11.65 -7.66
C ASN A 109 24.03 10.30 -8.16
N THR A 110 23.38 9.21 -7.78
CA THR A 110 23.72 7.84 -8.20
C THR A 110 22.93 7.42 -9.44
N ILE A 111 21.80 8.10 -9.75
CA ILE A 111 20.94 7.81 -10.91
C ILE A 111 21.64 8.15 -12.23
N GLU A 112 22.56 9.09 -12.25
CA GLU A 112 23.43 9.32 -13.43
C GLU A 112 24.25 8.06 -13.81
N GLN A 113 24.43 7.13 -12.86
CA GLN A 113 25.04 5.82 -13.10
C GLN A 113 24.02 4.75 -13.56
N PHE A 114 22.72 4.99 -13.39
CA PHE A 114 21.64 4.12 -13.85
C PHE A 114 21.03 4.63 -15.16
N SER A 115 21.87 4.86 -16.18
CA SER A 115 21.43 5.16 -17.56
C SER A 115 20.44 4.14 -18.13
N PHE A 116 20.28 3.00 -17.46
CA PHE A 116 19.25 2.01 -17.70
C PHE A 116 17.82 2.57 -17.50
N LEU A 117 17.59 3.46 -16.50
CA LEU A 117 16.29 4.08 -16.27
C LEU A 117 15.91 5.07 -17.40
N ASP A 118 16.89 5.75 -17.98
CA ASP A 118 16.67 6.65 -19.12
C ASP A 118 16.28 5.86 -20.38
N THR A 119 16.81 4.65 -20.53
CA THR A 119 16.46 3.74 -21.63
C THR A 119 15.04 3.18 -21.47
N ILE A 120 14.53 3.10 -20.25
CA ILE A 120 13.18 2.60 -19.91
C ILE A 120 12.16 3.76 -19.81
N SER A 121 12.61 5.01 -19.73
CA SER A 121 11.76 6.21 -19.59
C SER A 121 10.91 6.54 -20.82
N GLY A 122 10.97 5.71 -21.85
CA GLY A 122 10.14 5.85 -23.04
C GLY A 122 8.67 5.49 -22.76
N THR A 123 7.76 6.15 -23.48
CA THR A 123 6.31 5.83 -23.54
C THR A 123 6.03 4.49 -24.24
N SER A 124 7.02 3.61 -24.33
CA SER A 124 6.91 2.30 -24.95
C SER A 124 6.08 1.36 -24.09
N ILE A 125 5.26 0.52 -24.71
CA ILE A 125 4.49 -0.51 -24.03
C ILE A 125 5.38 -1.46 -23.20
N TRP A 126 6.62 -1.67 -23.64
CA TRP A 126 7.60 -2.48 -22.93
C TRP A 126 8.08 -1.84 -21.63
N SER A 127 8.25 -0.51 -21.58
CA SER A 127 8.61 0.18 -20.34
C SER A 127 7.48 0.14 -19.33
N VAL A 128 6.23 0.28 -19.76
CA VAL A 128 5.06 0.13 -18.88
C VAL A 128 4.94 -1.31 -18.38
N ALA A 129 5.14 -2.31 -19.22
CA ALA A 129 5.12 -3.72 -18.84
C ALA A 129 6.20 -4.04 -17.78
N LEU A 130 7.44 -3.55 -17.98
CA LEU A 130 8.55 -3.70 -17.04
C LEU A 130 8.24 -3.00 -15.70
N ALA A 131 7.75 -1.77 -15.74
CA ALA A 131 7.32 -1.03 -14.56
C ALA A 131 6.22 -1.79 -13.79
N THR A 132 5.27 -2.38 -14.51
CA THR A 132 4.20 -3.22 -13.92
C THR A 132 4.78 -4.45 -13.22
N ILE A 133 5.76 -5.12 -13.81
CA ILE A 133 6.44 -6.26 -13.19
C ILE A 133 7.17 -5.81 -11.92
N VAL A 134 7.89 -4.69 -11.97
CA VAL A 134 8.59 -4.15 -10.79
C VAL A 134 7.61 -3.84 -9.66
N GLY A 135 6.49 -3.17 -9.95
CA GLY A 135 5.46 -2.88 -8.96
C GLY A 135 4.85 -4.14 -8.35
N ALA A 136 4.61 -5.18 -9.17
CA ALA A 136 4.11 -6.48 -8.68
C ALA A 136 5.13 -7.15 -7.75
N VAL A 137 6.40 -7.18 -8.13
CA VAL A 137 7.49 -7.75 -7.31
C VAL A 137 7.62 -7.00 -5.98
N LEU A 138 7.60 -5.66 -5.99
CA LEU A 138 7.63 -4.86 -4.76
C LEU A 138 6.48 -5.21 -3.82
N THR A 139 5.28 -5.36 -4.36
CA THR A 139 4.10 -5.73 -3.55
C THR A 139 4.22 -7.13 -2.97
N ILE A 140 4.76 -8.08 -3.72
CA ILE A 140 5.00 -9.46 -3.25
C ILE A 140 6.04 -9.46 -2.13
N VAL A 141 7.14 -8.73 -2.30
CA VAL A 141 8.23 -8.65 -1.31
C VAL A 141 7.75 -7.98 -0.03
N PHE A 142 7.05 -6.86 -0.14
CA PHE A 142 6.53 -6.13 1.03
C PHE A 142 5.28 -6.79 1.62
N GLN A 143 4.63 -7.68 0.89
CA GLN A 143 3.32 -8.25 1.24
C GLN A 143 2.26 -7.19 1.57
N SER A 144 2.47 -5.98 1.07
CA SER A 144 1.63 -4.82 1.30
C SER A 144 1.63 -3.92 0.07
N SER A 145 0.49 -3.85 -0.62
CA SER A 145 0.32 -2.94 -1.75
C SER A 145 0.41 -1.47 -1.32
N ILE A 146 -0.02 -1.15 -0.10
CA ILE A 146 0.07 0.20 0.44
C ILE A 146 1.54 0.60 0.64
N ALA A 147 2.37 -0.27 1.22
CA ALA A 147 3.80 0.00 1.41
C ALA A 147 4.52 0.21 0.07
N ALA A 148 4.25 -0.65 -0.93
CA ALA A 148 4.78 -0.51 -2.27
C ALA A 148 4.31 0.80 -2.93
N LEU A 149 3.02 1.14 -2.79
CA LEU A 149 2.45 2.36 -3.35
C LEU A 149 3.08 3.62 -2.75
N ILE A 150 3.28 3.66 -1.42
CA ILE A 150 3.94 4.76 -0.72
C ILE A 150 5.35 4.98 -1.28
N LEU A 151 6.11 3.91 -1.42
CA LEU A 151 7.46 3.98 -1.98
C LEU A 151 7.44 4.54 -3.41
N ILE A 152 6.53 4.06 -4.26
CA ILE A 152 6.39 4.54 -5.64
C ILE A 152 6.02 6.02 -5.68
N ILE A 153 5.05 6.45 -4.89
CA ILE A 153 4.64 7.87 -4.81
C ILE A 153 5.82 8.72 -4.35
N LEU A 154 6.56 8.27 -3.35
CA LEU A 154 7.72 8.98 -2.82
C LEU A 154 8.84 9.10 -3.86
N LEU A 155 9.18 8.02 -4.56
CA LEU A 155 10.17 8.01 -5.64
C LEU A 155 9.76 8.93 -6.80
N SER A 156 8.48 8.92 -7.17
CA SER A 156 7.95 9.83 -8.20
C SER A 156 7.95 11.29 -7.73
N ALA A 157 7.56 11.56 -6.49
CA ALA A 157 7.59 12.92 -5.92
C ALA A 157 9.01 13.49 -5.83
N ARG A 158 10.02 12.64 -5.67
CA ARG A 158 11.44 13.02 -5.67
C ARG A 158 12.06 13.07 -7.08
N GLY A 159 11.28 12.77 -8.12
CA GLY A 159 11.76 12.76 -9.50
C GLY A 159 12.72 11.62 -9.84
N VAL A 160 12.77 10.58 -8.99
CA VAL A 160 13.58 9.36 -9.22
C VAL A 160 12.91 8.45 -10.24
N VAL A 161 11.59 8.33 -10.16
CA VAL A 161 10.77 7.53 -11.07
C VAL A 161 9.90 8.48 -11.89
N PRO A 162 9.98 8.47 -13.23
CA PRO A 162 9.07 9.22 -14.09
C PRO A 162 7.62 8.88 -13.81
N TYR A 163 6.71 9.84 -14.00
CA TYR A 163 5.29 9.68 -13.70
C TYR A 163 4.66 8.49 -14.44
N GLU A 164 4.98 8.31 -15.72
CA GLU A 164 4.47 7.23 -16.55
C GLU A 164 4.91 5.85 -16.03
N MET A 165 6.15 5.73 -15.59
CA MET A 165 6.64 4.52 -14.94
C MET A 165 5.96 4.30 -13.61
N GLY A 166 5.77 5.35 -12.81
CA GLY A 166 5.04 5.29 -11.55
C GLY A 166 3.63 4.72 -11.73
N LEU A 167 2.91 5.16 -12.77
CA LEU A 167 1.59 4.60 -13.11
C LEU A 167 1.66 3.10 -13.44
N GLY A 168 2.65 2.68 -14.25
CA GLY A 168 2.88 1.26 -14.54
C GLY A 168 3.15 0.44 -13.29
N MET A 169 3.99 0.97 -12.38
CA MET A 169 4.28 0.30 -11.10
C MET A 169 3.03 0.20 -10.21
N VAL A 170 2.16 1.23 -10.17
CA VAL A 170 0.89 1.19 -9.43
C VAL A 170 -0.05 0.09 -9.96
N LEU A 171 -0.13 -0.07 -11.29
CA LEU A 171 -0.86 -1.19 -11.89
C LEU A 171 -0.26 -2.53 -11.44
N GLY A 172 1.08 -2.61 -11.37
CA GLY A 172 1.79 -3.76 -10.85
C GLY A 172 1.47 -4.08 -9.38
N CYS A 173 1.31 -3.06 -8.54
CA CYS A 173 0.91 -3.27 -7.15
C CYS A 173 -0.44 -3.99 -7.03
N ASN A 174 -1.40 -3.65 -7.89
CA ASN A 174 -2.68 -4.34 -7.93
C ASN A 174 -2.54 -5.80 -8.36
N LEU A 175 -1.68 -6.07 -9.35
CA LEU A 175 -1.38 -7.45 -9.77
C LEU A 175 -0.70 -8.24 -8.64
N GLY A 176 0.27 -7.65 -7.95
CA GLY A 176 0.96 -8.28 -6.82
C GLY A 176 0.00 -8.68 -5.69
N THR A 177 -1.02 -7.87 -5.43
CA THR A 177 -2.06 -8.15 -4.42
C THR A 177 -2.90 -9.39 -4.78
N THR A 178 -3.07 -9.69 -6.07
CA THR A 178 -3.86 -10.87 -6.49
C THR A 178 -3.18 -12.19 -6.13
N ILE A 179 -1.87 -12.19 -5.91
CA ILE A 179 -1.12 -13.40 -5.53
C ILE A 179 -1.54 -13.87 -4.13
N THR A 180 -1.73 -12.95 -3.19
CA THR A 180 -2.22 -13.31 -1.83
C THR A 180 -3.62 -13.89 -1.90
N ALA A 181 -4.48 -13.35 -2.77
CA ALA A 181 -5.82 -13.86 -3.02
C ALA A 181 -5.79 -15.29 -3.62
N ASN A 182 -4.90 -15.51 -4.60
CA ASN A 182 -4.73 -16.82 -5.22
C ASN A 182 -4.25 -17.87 -4.23
N ILE A 183 -3.30 -17.53 -3.37
CA ILE A 183 -2.82 -18.43 -2.30
C ILE A 183 -3.97 -18.80 -1.36
N ALA A 184 -4.78 -17.82 -0.94
CA ALA A 184 -5.94 -18.07 -0.09
C ALA A 184 -6.99 -18.96 -0.79
N ALA A 185 -7.23 -18.74 -2.09
CA ALA A 185 -8.18 -19.54 -2.88
C ALA A 185 -7.69 -20.97 -3.12
N MET A 186 -6.38 -21.23 -3.12
CA MET A 186 -5.83 -22.58 -3.30
C MET A 186 -6.31 -23.57 -2.23
N VAL A 187 -6.56 -23.10 -1.02
CA VAL A 187 -7.09 -23.88 0.10
C VAL A 187 -8.62 -24.06 0.02
N GLY A 188 -9.29 -23.25 -0.82
CA GLY A 188 -10.73 -23.27 -1.00
C GLY A 188 -11.26 -24.38 -1.91
N ASN A 189 -12.59 -24.48 -2.00
CA ASN A 189 -13.27 -25.40 -2.92
C ASN A 189 -13.21 -24.90 -4.38
N VAL A 190 -13.79 -25.67 -5.32
CA VAL A 190 -13.80 -25.34 -6.77
C VAL A 190 -14.45 -23.99 -7.06
N HIS A 191 -15.43 -23.55 -6.27
CA HIS A 191 -16.09 -22.26 -6.46
C HIS A 191 -15.21 -21.09 -6.04
N ALA A 192 -14.37 -21.26 -5.01
CA ALA A 192 -13.42 -20.26 -4.55
C ALA A 192 -12.20 -20.11 -5.47
N LYS A 193 -11.89 -21.15 -6.26
CA LYS A 193 -10.76 -21.17 -7.23
C LYS A 193 -11.09 -20.52 -8.58
N ARG A 194 -12.34 -20.21 -8.84
CA ARG A 194 -12.80 -19.52 -10.06
C ARG A 194 -12.79 -18.01 -9.89
#